data_9fc7b5ca7e430362ebe967edc857c8ab
#
_entry.id   9fc7b5ca7e430362ebe967edc857c8ab
#
_cell.length_a   1.000
_cell.length_b   1.000
_cell.length_c   1.000
_cell.angle_alpha   90.00
_cell.angle_beta   90.00
_cell.angle_gamma   90.00
#
_symmetry.space_group_name_H-M   'P 1'
#
loop_
_entity.id
_entity.type
_entity.pdbx_description
1 polymer ?
#
loop_
_entity_poly.entity_id
_entity_poly.type
_entity_poly.pdbx_seq_one_letter_code
_entity_poly.pdbx_strand_id
1 'polypeptide(L)'
;MDADKITEKLGITMSQMQRAAAAAIIQGSGNVEVLSPTGSGKTLAYLLPLAQLIDAKSDELQAVVIVPGRELAIQSAEVLASLKAGVRGYACHGGRSAMDEHRELRKLMPHVVFATPGRLNDHLDKANIDPSGVRWTVIDEFDKCLQMGFADEMNHAMERMPKTARRIFLSATNMADDGRANGELSPVGFHIVDFLENSDDHKDRVKINIVNSPDKDKLRTLANLLACLGDESTIVFLNYRDSVERTADFLRSEGFSLTAYHGGLDQSQREEAIYRFANGSANILISTNLGSRGLDIPNVRNIVHYHLPETEEDYTHRVGRTARWDKTGKTYFILSEGETLPDYVDATTCDFEFPENLPKPAKSRMTTLYIGKGKKDKVSKGDILGFLCKTGGLKGAEIGRIDVYDYYAYAAVDNRKLNFVLKNVQGCKIKGKRTKVEEMR
;
A
#
# COMPACT_ATOMS: atom_id res chain seq x y z
N MET A 1 -21.74 0.30 15.78
CA MET A 1 -20.84 -0.18 16.87
C MET A 1 -19.93 0.98 17.18
N ASP A 2 -19.68 1.31 18.43
CA ASP A 2 -18.83 2.44 18.82
C ASP A 2 -17.37 2.24 18.34
N ALA A 3 -16.72 3.31 17.85
CA ALA A 3 -15.35 3.26 17.37
C ALA A 3 -14.38 2.77 18.47
N ASP A 4 -14.59 3.18 19.72
CA ASP A 4 -13.76 2.76 20.84
C ASP A 4 -13.89 1.24 21.11
N LYS A 5 -15.09 0.68 20.98
CA LYS A 5 -15.30 -0.77 21.10
C LYS A 5 -14.67 -1.56 19.97
N ILE A 6 -14.60 -0.97 18.75
CA ILE A 6 -13.93 -1.61 17.62
C ILE A 6 -12.42 -1.66 17.89
N THR A 7 -11.83 -0.55 18.33
CA THR A 7 -10.39 -0.45 18.61
C THR A 7 -9.97 -1.34 19.77
N GLU A 8 -10.74 -1.36 20.86
CA GLU A 8 -10.50 -2.25 22.00
C GLU A 8 -10.51 -3.73 21.59
N LYS A 9 -11.53 -4.15 20.84
CA LYS A 9 -11.66 -5.54 20.35
C LYS A 9 -10.51 -5.97 19.43
N LEU A 10 -9.92 -5.03 18.69
CA LEU A 10 -8.83 -5.29 17.75
C LEU A 10 -7.45 -5.03 18.36
N GLY A 11 -7.37 -4.56 19.62
CA GLY A 11 -6.12 -4.16 20.25
C GLY A 11 -5.43 -2.98 19.56
N ILE A 12 -6.20 -2.08 18.93
CA ILE A 12 -5.70 -0.91 18.23
C ILE A 12 -5.71 0.29 19.18
N THR A 13 -4.60 0.98 19.31
CA THR A 13 -4.53 2.28 19.98
C THR A 13 -4.57 3.38 18.94
N MET A 14 -5.61 4.24 18.98
CA MET A 14 -5.73 5.37 18.05
C MET A 14 -4.66 6.43 18.36
N SER A 15 -4.03 6.96 17.32
CA SER A 15 -3.14 8.13 17.42
C SER A 15 -3.94 9.39 17.77
N GLN A 16 -3.23 10.46 18.13
CA GLN A 16 -3.85 11.75 18.42
C GLN A 16 -4.60 12.30 17.19
N MET A 17 -3.98 12.22 16.01
CA MET A 17 -4.60 12.60 14.74
C MET A 17 -5.86 11.78 14.45
N GLN A 18 -5.82 10.46 14.63
CA GLN A 18 -6.98 9.60 14.39
C GLN A 18 -8.15 9.93 15.34
N ARG A 19 -7.86 10.23 16.61
CA ARG A 19 -8.91 10.67 17.58
C ARG A 19 -9.51 12.01 17.20
N ALA A 20 -8.67 12.99 16.80
CA ALA A 20 -9.14 14.31 16.38
C ALA A 20 -10.01 14.23 15.11
N ALA A 21 -9.56 13.49 14.10
CA ALA A 21 -10.31 13.27 12.86
C ALA A 21 -11.63 12.53 13.13
N ALA A 22 -11.61 11.47 13.96
CA ALA A 22 -12.83 10.74 14.32
C ALA A 22 -13.83 11.64 15.06
N ALA A 23 -13.38 12.47 16.00
CA ALA A 23 -14.23 13.42 16.70
C ALA A 23 -14.86 14.44 15.73
N ALA A 24 -14.08 15.02 14.81
CA ALA A 24 -14.57 15.95 13.78
C ALA A 24 -15.62 15.30 12.87
N ILE A 25 -15.42 14.03 12.48
CA ILE A 25 -16.34 13.29 11.60
C ILE A 25 -17.61 12.88 12.35
N ILE A 26 -17.51 12.42 13.60
CA ILE A 26 -18.68 11.91 14.37
C ILE A 26 -19.51 13.06 14.93
N GLN A 27 -18.88 14.05 15.53
CA GLN A 27 -19.57 15.11 16.28
C GLN A 27 -19.86 16.36 15.42
N GLY A 28 -19.07 16.58 14.37
CA GLY A 28 -19.27 17.72 13.47
C GLY A 28 -20.40 17.50 12.48
N SER A 29 -20.97 18.58 11.96
CA SER A 29 -21.97 18.58 10.89
C SER A 29 -21.42 19.04 9.53
N GLY A 30 -20.28 19.71 9.53
CA GLY A 30 -19.63 20.26 8.33
C GLY A 30 -18.69 19.27 7.64
N ASN A 31 -18.14 19.71 6.51
CA ASN A 31 -17.07 19.02 5.80
C ASN A 31 -15.77 19.05 6.63
N VAL A 32 -14.89 18.06 6.42
CA VAL A 32 -13.65 17.91 7.19
C VAL A 32 -12.46 17.73 6.25
N GLU A 33 -11.39 18.46 6.50
CA GLU A 33 -10.10 18.24 5.89
C GLU A 33 -9.11 17.73 6.94
N VAL A 34 -8.45 16.60 6.66
CA VAL A 34 -7.45 16.00 7.55
C VAL A 34 -6.10 16.10 6.87
N LEU A 35 -5.25 16.95 7.41
CA LEU A 35 -3.88 17.14 6.96
C LEU A 35 -2.93 16.36 7.88
N SER A 36 -2.23 15.39 7.33
CA SER A 36 -1.32 14.55 8.11
C SER A 36 -0.32 13.82 7.20
N PRO A 37 0.94 13.64 7.62
CA PRO A 37 1.96 12.98 6.83
C PRO A 37 1.56 11.60 6.31
N THR A 38 2.23 11.13 5.25
CA THR A 38 2.05 9.77 4.73
C THR A 38 2.44 8.75 5.81
N GLY A 39 1.63 7.68 5.94
CA GLY A 39 1.88 6.64 6.93
C GLY A 39 1.35 6.92 8.34
N SER A 40 0.72 8.07 8.58
CA SER A 40 0.12 8.45 9.88
C SER A 40 -1.13 7.64 10.26
N GLY A 41 -1.64 6.77 9.35
CA GLY A 41 -2.86 5.99 9.58
C GLY A 41 -4.14 6.72 9.19
N LYS A 42 -4.10 7.62 8.20
CA LYS A 42 -5.27 8.35 7.66
C LYS A 42 -6.45 7.44 7.32
N THR A 43 -6.19 6.27 6.76
CA THR A 43 -7.24 5.31 6.39
C THR A 43 -8.09 4.90 7.59
N LEU A 44 -7.50 4.62 8.74
CA LEU A 44 -8.24 4.32 9.98
C LEU A 44 -8.94 5.56 10.53
N ALA A 45 -8.39 6.76 10.33
CA ALA A 45 -8.96 8.00 10.83
C ALA A 45 -10.37 8.27 10.29
N TYR A 46 -10.67 7.86 9.05
CA TYR A 46 -12.02 7.97 8.49
C TYR A 46 -12.82 6.66 8.52
N LEU A 47 -12.18 5.49 8.43
CA LEU A 47 -12.92 4.23 8.42
C LEU A 47 -13.53 3.87 9.77
N LEU A 48 -12.86 4.18 10.89
CA LEU A 48 -13.41 3.94 12.22
C LEU A 48 -14.70 4.75 12.46
N PRO A 49 -14.74 6.07 12.27
CA PRO A 49 -15.98 6.83 12.41
C PRO A 49 -17.05 6.41 11.38
N LEU A 50 -16.70 6.14 10.13
CA LEU A 50 -17.68 5.65 9.15
C LEU A 50 -18.26 4.30 9.55
N ALA A 51 -17.47 3.37 10.08
CA ALA A 51 -17.96 2.08 10.57
C ALA A 51 -18.93 2.21 11.75
N GLN A 52 -18.85 3.31 12.52
CA GLN A 52 -19.80 3.65 13.57
C GLN A 52 -21.10 4.27 13.03
N LEU A 53 -20.98 5.16 12.04
CA LEU A 53 -22.07 6.00 11.53
C LEU A 53 -22.95 5.29 10.48
N ILE A 54 -22.38 4.32 9.76
CA ILE A 54 -23.08 3.56 8.71
C ILE A 54 -24.10 2.60 9.35
N ASP A 55 -25.32 2.62 8.83
CA ASP A 55 -26.33 1.62 9.14
C ASP A 55 -26.05 0.31 8.42
N ALA A 56 -25.47 -0.64 9.13
CA ALA A 56 -25.13 -1.96 8.58
C ALA A 56 -26.34 -2.85 8.27
N LYS A 57 -27.56 -2.42 8.64
CA LYS A 57 -28.81 -3.14 8.33
C LYS A 57 -29.47 -2.67 7.02
N SER A 58 -29.08 -1.49 6.53
CA SER A 58 -29.53 -0.98 5.23
C SER A 58 -28.84 -1.76 4.10
N ASP A 59 -29.47 -1.81 2.93
CA ASP A 59 -28.87 -2.31 1.69
C ASP A 59 -28.43 -1.17 0.75
N GLU A 60 -28.51 0.08 1.22
CA GLU A 60 -28.13 1.26 0.46
C GLU A 60 -26.62 1.52 0.53
N LEU A 61 -26.09 2.09 -0.54
CA LEU A 61 -24.77 2.69 -0.54
C LEU A 61 -24.79 3.97 0.29
N GLN A 62 -23.95 4.06 1.33
CA GLN A 62 -23.97 5.18 2.27
C GLN A 62 -22.67 6.02 2.22
N ALA A 63 -21.58 5.46 1.72
CA ALA A 63 -20.34 6.19 1.55
C ALA A 63 -19.62 5.81 0.26
N VAL A 64 -18.99 6.82 -0.36
CA VAL A 64 -18.07 6.66 -1.48
C VAL A 64 -16.70 7.16 -1.06
N VAL A 65 -15.67 6.36 -1.30
CA VAL A 65 -14.28 6.69 -1.02
C VAL A 65 -13.51 6.70 -2.35
N ILE A 66 -13.06 7.87 -2.75
CA ILE A 66 -12.24 8.08 -3.94
C ILE A 66 -10.77 7.96 -3.55
N VAL A 67 -10.00 7.19 -4.31
CA VAL A 67 -8.58 6.94 -4.09
C VAL A 67 -7.79 7.03 -5.39
N PRO A 68 -6.50 7.44 -5.36
CA PRO A 68 -5.70 7.63 -6.58
C PRO A 68 -5.38 6.33 -7.32
N GLY A 69 -5.41 5.19 -6.65
CA GLY A 69 -4.93 3.93 -7.21
C GLY A 69 -5.73 2.71 -6.78
N ARG A 70 -5.62 1.65 -7.58
CA ARG A 70 -6.33 0.36 -7.37
C ARG A 70 -5.91 -0.32 -6.07
N GLU A 71 -4.62 -0.28 -5.80
CA GLU A 71 -4.01 -0.92 -4.65
C GLU A 71 -4.58 -0.32 -3.37
N LEU A 72 -4.72 1.02 -3.33
CA LEU A 72 -5.32 1.69 -2.17
C LEU A 72 -6.82 1.39 -2.05
N ALA A 73 -7.56 1.26 -3.17
CA ALA A 73 -8.97 0.86 -3.13
C ALA A 73 -9.14 -0.54 -2.49
N ILE A 74 -8.34 -1.50 -2.93
CA ILE A 74 -8.35 -2.87 -2.41
C ILE A 74 -7.97 -2.88 -0.92
N GLN A 75 -6.88 -2.21 -0.57
CA GLN A 75 -6.37 -2.12 0.79
C GLN A 75 -7.41 -1.50 1.74
N SER A 76 -8.03 -0.38 1.35
CA SER A 76 -9.03 0.30 2.17
C SER A 76 -10.27 -0.56 2.41
N ALA A 77 -10.70 -1.33 1.39
CA ALA A 77 -11.78 -2.31 1.54
C ALA A 77 -11.39 -3.46 2.49
N GLU A 78 -10.15 -3.95 2.42
CA GLU A 78 -9.63 -4.97 3.34
C GLU A 78 -9.53 -4.45 4.78
N VAL A 79 -9.07 -3.20 4.97
CA VAL A 79 -9.03 -2.56 6.28
C VAL A 79 -10.45 -2.46 6.86
N LEU A 80 -11.43 -1.98 6.07
CA LEU A 80 -12.84 -1.94 6.53
C LEU A 80 -13.34 -3.33 6.94
N ALA A 81 -13.08 -4.35 6.14
CA ALA A 81 -13.48 -5.73 6.46
C ALA A 81 -12.81 -6.24 7.75
N SER A 82 -11.56 -5.84 8.01
CA SER A 82 -10.82 -6.22 9.22
C SER A 82 -11.41 -5.64 10.51
N LEU A 83 -12.12 -4.52 10.43
CA LEU A 83 -12.81 -3.89 11.56
C LEU A 83 -13.96 -4.75 12.11
N LYS A 84 -14.46 -5.70 11.33
CA LYS A 84 -15.56 -6.61 11.73
C LYS A 84 -16.79 -5.88 12.29
N ALA A 85 -17.07 -4.70 11.79
CA ALA A 85 -18.18 -3.84 12.22
C ALA A 85 -19.52 -4.20 11.53
N GLY A 86 -19.57 -5.21 10.68
CA GLY A 86 -20.75 -5.58 9.90
C GLY A 86 -20.97 -4.72 8.64
N VAL A 87 -20.10 -3.74 8.40
CA VAL A 87 -20.17 -2.86 7.23
C VAL A 87 -19.56 -3.57 6.02
N ARG A 88 -20.30 -3.63 4.91
CA ARG A 88 -19.86 -4.23 3.65
C ARG A 88 -19.16 -3.17 2.80
N GLY A 89 -17.92 -3.43 2.39
CA GLY A 89 -17.15 -2.60 1.47
C GLY A 89 -16.80 -3.32 0.19
N TYR A 90 -16.69 -2.59 -0.92
CA TYR A 90 -16.25 -3.13 -2.21
C TYR A 90 -15.28 -2.19 -2.92
N ALA A 91 -14.23 -2.74 -3.54
CA ALA A 91 -13.25 -1.98 -4.32
C ALA A 91 -13.56 -2.06 -5.81
N CYS A 92 -13.84 -0.89 -6.43
CA CYS A 92 -14.06 -0.72 -7.87
C CYS A 92 -12.83 -0.08 -8.51
N HIS A 93 -12.15 -0.78 -9.41
CA HIS A 93 -10.90 -0.29 -10.00
C HIS A 93 -10.64 -0.83 -11.40
N GLY A 94 -9.82 -0.14 -12.20
CA GLY A 94 -9.36 -0.65 -13.49
C GLY A 94 -8.56 -1.96 -13.32
N GLY A 95 -8.61 -2.84 -14.33
CA GLY A 95 -7.93 -4.14 -14.31
C GLY A 95 -8.84 -5.33 -14.05
N ARG A 96 -10.11 -5.10 -13.74
CA ARG A 96 -11.19 -6.10 -13.77
C ARG A 96 -12.22 -5.73 -14.82
N SER A 97 -12.98 -6.72 -15.29
CA SER A 97 -14.15 -6.47 -16.15
C SER A 97 -15.17 -5.65 -15.36
N ALA A 98 -15.63 -4.53 -15.93
CA ALA A 98 -16.71 -3.73 -15.33
C ALA A 98 -18.00 -4.53 -15.12
N MET A 99 -18.24 -5.53 -15.97
CA MET A 99 -19.40 -6.42 -15.89
C MET A 99 -19.33 -7.36 -14.69
N ASP A 100 -18.13 -7.84 -14.37
CA ASP A 100 -17.92 -8.68 -13.18
C ASP A 100 -18.03 -7.86 -11.90
N GLU A 101 -17.50 -6.63 -11.87
CA GLU A 101 -17.70 -5.70 -10.77
C GLU A 101 -19.19 -5.36 -10.56
N HIS A 102 -19.93 -5.11 -11.65
CA HIS A 102 -21.36 -4.87 -11.56
C HIS A 102 -22.14 -6.05 -10.93
N ARG A 103 -21.81 -7.27 -11.31
CA ARG A 103 -22.43 -8.48 -10.70
C ARG A 103 -22.13 -8.59 -9.22
N GLU A 104 -20.89 -8.32 -8.82
CA GLU A 104 -20.50 -8.37 -7.41
C GLU A 104 -21.12 -7.23 -6.61
N LEU A 105 -21.21 -6.00 -7.14
CA LEU A 105 -21.91 -4.87 -6.51
C LEU A 105 -23.38 -5.21 -6.24
N ARG A 106 -24.09 -5.75 -7.22
CA ARG A 106 -25.50 -6.19 -7.04
C ARG A 106 -25.69 -7.29 -5.99
N LYS A 107 -24.73 -8.21 -5.91
CA LYS A 107 -24.80 -9.32 -4.98
C LYS A 107 -24.43 -8.92 -3.56
N LEU A 108 -23.42 -8.07 -3.41
CA LEU A 108 -22.89 -7.65 -2.12
C LEU A 108 -23.74 -6.54 -1.49
N MET A 109 -24.32 -5.65 -2.33
CA MET A 109 -24.99 -4.42 -1.90
C MET A 109 -24.13 -3.68 -0.86
N PRO A 110 -22.96 -3.13 -1.27
CA PRO A 110 -22.01 -2.57 -0.34
C PRO A 110 -22.52 -1.26 0.26
N HIS A 111 -22.23 -1.05 1.54
CA HIS A 111 -22.47 0.23 2.21
C HIS A 111 -21.41 1.26 1.87
N VAL A 112 -20.18 0.80 1.51
CA VAL A 112 -19.04 1.63 1.13
C VAL A 112 -18.45 1.13 -0.18
N VAL A 113 -18.29 2.03 -1.14
CA VAL A 113 -17.54 1.77 -2.37
C VAL A 113 -16.22 2.53 -2.32
N PHE A 114 -15.10 1.82 -2.52
CA PHE A 114 -13.78 2.39 -2.71
C PHE A 114 -13.47 2.36 -4.19
N ALA A 115 -13.20 3.51 -4.82
CA ALA A 115 -13.03 3.54 -6.26
C ALA A 115 -11.94 4.51 -6.72
N THR A 116 -11.29 4.17 -7.83
CA THR A 116 -10.53 5.16 -8.59
C THR A 116 -11.48 6.07 -9.36
N PRO A 117 -11.14 7.36 -9.59
CA PRO A 117 -12.07 8.36 -10.16
C PRO A 117 -12.74 7.90 -11.45
N GLY A 118 -11.97 7.47 -12.45
CA GLY A 118 -12.52 7.05 -13.73
C GLY A 118 -13.42 5.80 -13.63
N ARG A 119 -13.11 4.85 -12.69
CA ARG A 119 -13.96 3.67 -12.50
C ARG A 119 -15.25 4.00 -11.77
N LEU A 120 -15.21 4.94 -10.83
CA LEU A 120 -16.42 5.44 -10.17
C LEU A 120 -17.38 6.06 -11.19
N ASN A 121 -16.85 6.93 -12.05
CA ASN A 121 -17.64 7.55 -13.11
C ASN A 121 -18.25 6.51 -14.07
N ASP A 122 -17.49 5.51 -14.50
CA ASP A 122 -17.99 4.42 -15.35
C ASP A 122 -19.20 3.68 -14.72
N HIS A 123 -19.18 3.44 -13.41
CA HIS A 123 -20.30 2.83 -12.70
C HIS A 123 -21.47 3.78 -12.48
N LEU A 124 -21.22 5.06 -12.24
CA LEU A 124 -22.27 6.08 -12.09
C LEU A 124 -22.97 6.34 -13.44
N ASP A 125 -22.19 6.44 -14.54
CA ASP A 125 -22.72 6.67 -15.89
C ASP A 125 -23.61 5.52 -16.38
N LYS A 126 -23.27 4.30 -16.00
CA LYS A 126 -24.03 3.09 -16.34
C LYS A 126 -25.14 2.77 -15.34
N ALA A 127 -25.38 3.63 -14.36
CA ALA A 127 -26.33 3.40 -13.26
C ALA A 127 -26.11 2.04 -12.53
N ASN A 128 -24.86 1.60 -12.44
CA ASN A 128 -24.48 0.41 -11.69
C ASN A 128 -24.38 0.67 -10.18
N ILE A 129 -24.22 1.94 -9.81
CA ILE A 129 -24.18 2.48 -8.46
C ILE A 129 -25.26 3.55 -8.37
N ASP A 130 -26.13 3.42 -7.37
CA ASP A 130 -27.09 4.47 -7.00
C ASP A 130 -26.49 5.33 -5.90
N PRO A 131 -26.15 6.61 -6.16
CA PRO A 131 -25.58 7.49 -5.16
C PRO A 131 -26.60 8.12 -4.22
N SER A 132 -27.90 7.91 -4.40
CA SER A 132 -28.97 8.61 -3.67
C SER A 132 -28.91 8.46 -2.15
N GLY A 133 -28.43 7.32 -1.67
CA GLY A 133 -28.24 7.02 -0.23
C GLY A 133 -26.90 7.51 0.34
N VAL A 134 -26.02 8.10 -0.46
CA VAL A 134 -24.70 8.52 -0.01
C VAL A 134 -24.79 9.70 0.96
N ARG A 135 -24.23 9.52 2.13
CA ARG A 135 -24.13 10.53 3.21
C ARG A 135 -22.71 11.04 3.42
N TRP A 136 -21.72 10.28 2.98
CA TRP A 136 -20.30 10.64 3.11
C TRP A 136 -19.55 10.40 1.80
N THR A 137 -18.83 11.41 1.36
CA THR A 137 -17.88 11.30 0.24
C THR A 137 -16.49 11.60 0.77
N VAL A 138 -15.61 10.61 0.67
CA VAL A 138 -14.23 10.71 1.13
C VAL A 138 -13.29 10.76 -0.07
N ILE A 139 -12.28 11.63 -0.03
CA ILE A 139 -11.15 11.57 -0.98
C ILE A 139 -9.89 11.31 -0.14
N ASP A 140 -9.34 10.11 -0.25
CA ASP A 140 -8.08 9.72 0.41
C ASP A 140 -6.90 9.95 -0.53
N GLU A 141 -5.78 10.44 -0.01
CA GLU A 141 -4.63 10.94 -0.78
C GLU A 141 -5.08 12.00 -1.82
N PHE A 142 -5.82 13.03 -1.36
CA PHE A 142 -6.41 14.06 -2.21
C PHE A 142 -5.36 14.81 -3.04
N ASP A 143 -4.26 15.23 -2.42
CA ASP A 143 -3.08 15.81 -3.07
C ASP A 143 -2.62 14.97 -4.26
N LYS A 144 -2.61 13.67 -4.07
CA LYS A 144 -2.20 12.70 -5.05
C LYS A 144 -3.16 12.57 -6.22
N CYS A 145 -4.46 12.54 -5.93
CA CYS A 145 -5.49 12.54 -6.97
C CYS A 145 -5.35 13.76 -7.89
N LEU A 146 -5.09 14.95 -7.32
CA LEU A 146 -4.87 16.17 -8.08
C LEU A 146 -3.60 16.13 -8.92
N GLN A 147 -2.48 15.62 -8.38
CA GLN A 147 -1.22 15.48 -9.12
C GLN A 147 -1.29 14.52 -10.28
N MET A 148 -2.07 13.45 -10.15
CA MET A 148 -2.31 12.49 -11.23
C MET A 148 -3.25 13.03 -12.31
N GLY A 149 -3.76 14.26 -12.16
CA GLY A 149 -4.62 14.92 -13.12
C GLY A 149 -6.08 14.47 -13.06
N PHE A 150 -6.53 13.93 -11.91
CA PHE A 150 -7.91 13.42 -11.76
C PHE A 150 -8.91 14.48 -11.29
N ALA A 151 -8.57 15.78 -11.38
CA ALA A 151 -9.45 16.87 -10.92
C ALA A 151 -10.81 16.84 -11.62
N ASP A 152 -10.82 16.68 -12.93
CA ASP A 152 -12.07 16.68 -13.72
C ASP A 152 -12.93 15.45 -13.41
N GLU A 153 -12.34 14.27 -13.34
CA GLU A 153 -13.05 13.04 -12.99
C GLU A 153 -13.61 13.07 -11.57
N MET A 154 -12.87 13.64 -10.62
CA MET A 154 -13.35 13.79 -9.25
C MET A 154 -14.51 14.79 -9.17
N ASN A 155 -14.39 15.96 -9.82
CA ASN A 155 -15.49 16.93 -9.89
C ASN A 155 -16.75 16.28 -10.48
N HIS A 156 -16.61 15.58 -11.60
CA HIS A 156 -17.72 14.87 -12.26
C HIS A 156 -18.39 13.84 -11.33
N ALA A 157 -17.62 13.07 -10.56
CA ALA A 157 -18.16 12.16 -9.58
C ALA A 157 -18.87 12.89 -8.43
N MET A 158 -18.26 13.97 -7.91
CA MET A 158 -18.79 14.75 -6.78
C MET A 158 -20.09 15.47 -7.11
N GLU A 159 -20.25 15.94 -8.35
CA GLU A 159 -21.50 16.58 -8.83
C GLU A 159 -22.71 15.64 -8.78
N ARG A 160 -22.48 14.33 -8.87
CA ARG A 160 -23.52 13.28 -8.83
C ARG A 160 -23.87 12.82 -7.42
N MET A 161 -23.06 13.19 -6.44
CA MET A 161 -23.35 12.88 -5.03
C MET A 161 -24.44 13.82 -4.50
N PRO A 162 -25.25 13.38 -3.53
CA PRO A 162 -26.21 14.26 -2.87
C PRO A 162 -25.51 15.50 -2.31
N LYS A 163 -26.10 16.67 -2.51
CA LYS A 163 -25.54 17.93 -1.98
C LYS A 163 -25.50 17.97 -0.45
N THR A 164 -26.26 17.11 0.20
CA THR A 164 -26.26 16.90 1.65
C THR A 164 -25.17 15.94 2.13
N ALA A 165 -24.49 15.25 1.21
CA ALA A 165 -23.39 14.36 1.57
C ALA A 165 -22.21 15.16 2.12
N ARG A 166 -21.73 14.77 3.29
CA ARG A 166 -20.56 15.39 3.91
C ARG A 166 -19.28 14.96 3.18
N ARG A 167 -18.37 15.89 3.00
CA ARG A 167 -17.09 15.68 2.33
C ARG A 167 -15.98 15.54 3.37
N ILE A 168 -15.11 14.58 3.18
CA ILE A 168 -13.97 14.31 4.04
C ILE A 168 -12.76 14.15 3.11
N PHE A 169 -11.84 15.13 3.15
CA PHE A 169 -10.62 15.11 2.36
C PHE A 169 -9.43 14.78 3.26
N LEU A 170 -8.58 13.87 2.79
CA LEU A 170 -7.36 13.49 3.51
C LEU A 170 -6.16 13.74 2.61
N SER A 171 -5.20 14.51 3.08
CA SER A 171 -4.02 14.92 2.31
C SER A 171 -2.75 14.83 3.17
N ALA A 172 -1.61 14.64 2.51
CA ALA A 172 -0.30 14.73 3.14
C ALA A 172 0.32 16.14 2.97
N THR A 173 -0.31 17.01 2.20
CA THR A 173 0.10 18.39 1.97
C THR A 173 -1.11 19.33 2.05
N ASN A 174 -0.87 20.59 2.40
CA ASN A 174 -1.93 21.60 2.38
C ASN A 174 -2.28 21.96 0.93
N MET A 175 -3.55 21.83 0.55
CA MET A 175 -4.03 22.06 -0.81
C MET A 175 -4.85 23.34 -0.96
N ALA A 176 -4.97 24.16 0.09
CA ALA A 176 -5.79 25.38 0.07
C ALA A 176 -5.37 26.38 -1.04
N ASP A 177 -4.07 26.41 -1.35
CA ASP A 177 -3.50 27.28 -2.38
C ASP A 177 -3.25 26.58 -3.74
N ASP A 178 -3.63 25.31 -3.87
CA ASP A 178 -3.50 24.57 -5.13
C ASP A 178 -4.66 24.90 -6.07
N GLY A 179 -4.39 25.67 -7.11
CA GLY A 179 -5.41 26.09 -8.09
C GLY A 179 -6.13 24.94 -8.82
N ARG A 180 -5.66 23.68 -8.63
CA ARG A 180 -6.32 22.47 -9.14
C ARG A 180 -7.49 22.03 -8.27
N ALA A 181 -7.52 22.44 -6.98
CA ALA A 181 -8.62 22.16 -6.06
C ALA A 181 -9.75 23.19 -6.24
N ASN A 182 -10.52 23.04 -7.30
CA ASN A 182 -11.60 23.94 -7.68
C ASN A 182 -12.97 23.26 -7.72
N GLY A 183 -14.05 24.04 -7.85
CA GLY A 183 -15.42 23.52 -7.95
C GLY A 183 -15.82 22.74 -6.69
N GLU A 184 -16.31 21.52 -6.89
CA GLU A 184 -16.72 20.61 -5.82
C GLU A 184 -15.54 20.11 -4.96
N LEU A 185 -14.31 20.31 -5.42
CA LEU A 185 -13.09 19.89 -4.75
C LEU A 185 -12.47 21.00 -3.88
N SER A 186 -13.05 22.20 -3.87
CA SER A 186 -12.54 23.29 -3.03
C SER A 186 -12.72 22.97 -1.54
N PRO A 187 -11.63 22.97 -0.72
CA PRO A 187 -11.74 22.74 0.71
C PRO A 187 -12.16 24.00 1.50
N VAL A 188 -12.53 25.07 0.82
CA VAL A 188 -12.94 26.33 1.47
C VAL A 188 -14.13 26.08 2.39
N GLY A 189 -13.99 26.47 3.66
CA GLY A 189 -15.03 26.31 4.69
C GLY A 189 -15.05 24.93 5.33
N PHE A 190 -14.07 24.06 5.07
CA PHE A 190 -13.93 22.80 5.78
C PHE A 190 -13.39 23.02 7.19
N HIS A 191 -13.79 22.13 8.11
CA HIS A 191 -13.12 22.02 9.41
C HIS A 191 -11.78 21.31 9.21
N ILE A 192 -10.68 22.02 9.50
CA ILE A 192 -9.32 21.52 9.29
C ILE A 192 -8.82 20.82 10.56
N VAL A 193 -8.41 19.58 10.41
CA VAL A 193 -7.69 18.79 11.42
C VAL A 193 -6.24 18.67 10.94
N ASP A 194 -5.39 19.61 11.39
CA ASP A 194 -4.02 19.72 10.92
C ASP A 194 -3.01 19.08 11.86
N PHE A 195 -2.24 18.16 11.33
CA PHE A 195 -1.14 17.45 11.99
C PHE A 195 0.13 17.44 11.12
N LEU A 196 0.26 18.36 10.16
CA LEU A 196 1.47 18.47 9.34
C LEU A 196 2.65 19.01 10.16
N GLU A 197 2.43 20.01 11.01
CA GLU A 197 3.48 20.61 11.84
C GLU A 197 4.03 19.69 12.93
N ASN A 198 3.28 18.68 13.35
CA ASN A 198 3.77 17.65 14.26
C ASN A 198 4.77 16.67 13.61
N SER A 199 5.20 16.98 12.37
CA SER A 199 6.17 16.18 11.61
C SER A 199 7.62 16.34 12.10
N ASP A 200 7.94 17.26 12.98
CA ASP A 200 9.29 17.41 13.54
C ASP A 200 9.77 16.13 14.24
N ASP A 201 8.85 15.41 14.89
CA ASP A 201 9.12 14.08 15.43
C ASP A 201 9.50 13.03 14.35
N HIS A 202 9.17 13.24 13.07
CA HIS A 202 9.55 12.36 11.97
C HIS A 202 10.93 12.65 11.39
N LYS A 203 11.37 13.93 11.40
CA LYS A 203 12.68 14.34 10.91
C LYS A 203 13.80 13.67 11.72
N ASP A 204 13.65 13.59 13.03
CA ASP A 204 14.63 12.96 13.93
C ASP A 204 14.66 11.43 13.86
N ARG A 205 13.63 10.79 13.27
CA ARG A 205 13.51 9.33 13.18
C ARG A 205 14.15 8.74 11.93
N VAL A 206 14.47 9.55 10.94
CA VAL A 206 15.07 9.10 9.68
C VAL A 206 16.52 9.51 9.61
N LYS A 207 17.43 8.54 9.70
CA LYS A 207 18.85 8.78 9.48
C LYS A 207 19.13 8.87 7.97
N ILE A 208 19.64 10.01 7.52
CA ILE A 208 20.02 10.24 6.13
C ILE A 208 21.50 9.91 5.94
N ASN A 209 21.79 9.05 4.96
CA ASN A 209 23.15 8.65 4.61
C ASN A 209 23.43 9.02 3.15
N ILE A 210 24.56 9.64 2.90
CA ILE A 210 25.06 9.95 1.56
C ILE A 210 26.02 8.84 1.13
N VAL A 211 25.80 8.31 -0.07
CA VAL A 211 26.62 7.26 -0.68
C VAL A 211 27.21 7.83 -1.95
N ASN A 212 28.50 8.14 -1.94
CA ASN A 212 29.18 8.70 -3.09
C ASN A 212 29.47 7.62 -4.12
N SER A 213 29.06 7.85 -5.36
CA SER A 213 29.35 6.98 -6.52
C SER A 213 30.44 7.60 -7.39
N PRO A 214 31.55 6.85 -7.66
CA PRO A 214 32.60 7.34 -8.54
C PRO A 214 32.14 7.45 -9.98
N ASP A 215 31.11 6.68 -10.37
CA ASP A 215 30.59 6.62 -11.72
C ASP A 215 29.20 7.25 -11.82
N LYS A 216 28.89 7.86 -12.98
CA LYS A 216 27.53 8.32 -13.30
C LYS A 216 26.55 7.16 -13.37
N ASP A 217 27.00 5.97 -13.79
CA ASP A 217 26.21 4.74 -13.69
C ASP A 217 26.37 4.14 -12.29
N LYS A 218 25.46 4.44 -11.44
CA LYS A 218 25.47 4.09 -10.00
C LYS A 218 25.19 2.62 -9.69
N LEU A 219 25.07 1.74 -10.71
CA LEU A 219 24.67 0.34 -10.53
C LEU A 219 25.59 -0.44 -9.61
N ARG A 220 26.92 -0.29 -9.78
CA ARG A 220 27.90 -0.98 -8.95
C ARG A 220 27.87 -0.47 -7.51
N THR A 221 27.74 0.84 -7.33
CA THR A 221 27.60 1.46 -6.01
C THR A 221 26.33 0.98 -5.29
N LEU A 222 25.19 0.90 -6.04
CA LEU A 222 23.95 0.35 -5.52
C LEU A 222 24.12 -1.12 -5.09
N ALA A 223 24.75 -1.96 -5.91
CA ALA A 223 24.97 -3.37 -5.57
C ALA A 223 25.82 -3.51 -4.30
N ASN A 224 26.88 -2.72 -4.17
CA ASN A 224 27.74 -2.70 -3.00
C ASN A 224 26.96 -2.27 -1.74
N LEU A 225 26.16 -1.21 -1.84
CA LEU A 225 25.29 -0.74 -0.74
C LEU A 225 24.31 -1.84 -0.32
N LEU A 226 23.58 -2.42 -1.27
CA LEU A 226 22.61 -3.48 -0.98
C LEU A 226 23.25 -4.73 -0.36
N ALA A 227 24.48 -5.07 -0.76
CA ALA A 227 25.24 -6.14 -0.11
C ALA A 227 25.52 -5.80 1.36
N CYS A 228 25.90 -4.55 1.66
CA CYS A 228 26.13 -4.09 3.04
C CYS A 228 24.82 -4.04 3.87
N LEU A 229 23.68 -3.74 3.26
CA LEU A 229 22.38 -3.75 3.95
C LEU A 229 21.86 -5.17 4.24
N GLY A 230 22.40 -6.17 3.58
CA GLY A 230 22.14 -7.58 3.85
C GLY A 230 20.69 -8.00 3.51
N ASP A 231 20.03 -8.67 4.45
CA ASP A 231 18.67 -9.18 4.28
C ASP A 231 17.58 -8.21 4.80
N GLU A 232 17.96 -6.98 5.17
CA GLU A 232 17.01 -5.96 5.60
C GLU A 232 16.09 -5.52 4.44
N SER A 233 14.80 -5.33 4.74
CA SER A 233 13.83 -4.86 3.75
C SER A 233 14.21 -3.49 3.21
N THR A 234 14.44 -3.39 1.91
CA THR A 234 14.94 -2.19 1.23
C THR A 234 14.08 -1.86 0.01
N ILE A 235 13.65 -0.60 -0.12
CA ILE A 235 13.07 -0.08 -1.37
C ILE A 235 14.10 0.79 -2.06
N VAL A 236 14.33 0.55 -3.34
CA VAL A 236 15.18 1.38 -4.21
C VAL A 236 14.28 2.16 -5.17
N PHE A 237 14.35 3.48 -5.10
CA PHE A 237 13.54 4.36 -5.94
C PHE A 237 14.30 4.88 -7.15
N LEU A 238 13.67 4.70 -8.32
CA LEU A 238 14.08 5.25 -9.61
C LEU A 238 12.93 6.06 -10.22
N ASN A 239 13.24 7.02 -11.11
CA ASN A 239 12.21 7.88 -11.71
C ASN A 239 11.56 7.24 -12.94
N TYR A 240 12.25 6.34 -13.65
CA TYR A 240 11.82 5.78 -14.94
C TYR A 240 11.67 4.25 -14.88
N ARG A 241 10.64 3.72 -15.55
CA ARG A 241 10.37 2.28 -15.64
C ARG A 241 11.51 1.49 -16.26
N ASP A 242 12.10 2.02 -17.35
CA ASP A 242 13.18 1.34 -18.06
C ASP A 242 14.45 1.24 -17.19
N SER A 243 14.67 2.23 -16.33
CA SER A 243 15.73 2.19 -15.32
C SER A 243 15.45 1.14 -14.23
N VAL A 244 14.18 0.95 -13.85
CA VAL A 244 13.78 -0.11 -12.89
C VAL A 244 14.12 -1.48 -13.47
N GLU A 245 13.72 -1.77 -14.71
CA GLU A 245 13.98 -3.06 -15.36
C GLU A 245 15.49 -3.32 -15.50
N ARG A 246 16.23 -2.35 -16.04
CA ARG A 246 17.69 -2.45 -16.19
C ARG A 246 18.38 -2.72 -14.85
N THR A 247 18.00 -1.99 -13.81
CA THR A 247 18.58 -2.14 -12.47
C THR A 247 18.21 -3.49 -11.86
N ALA A 248 16.98 -3.93 -12.05
CA ALA A 248 16.53 -5.22 -11.56
C ALA A 248 17.27 -6.38 -12.22
N ASP A 249 17.46 -6.33 -13.55
CA ASP A 249 18.18 -7.36 -14.29
C ASP A 249 19.66 -7.43 -13.89
N PHE A 250 20.31 -6.28 -13.77
CA PHE A 250 21.68 -6.22 -13.27
C PHE A 250 21.82 -6.86 -11.87
N LEU A 251 20.97 -6.46 -10.92
CA LEU A 251 21.04 -6.99 -9.56
C LEU A 251 20.67 -8.48 -9.47
N ARG A 252 19.76 -8.97 -10.33
CA ARG A 252 19.48 -10.42 -10.43
C ARG A 252 20.71 -11.19 -10.91
N SER A 253 21.44 -10.66 -11.88
CA SER A 253 22.69 -11.26 -12.38
C SER A 253 23.79 -11.29 -11.33
N GLU A 254 23.79 -10.34 -10.39
CA GLU A 254 24.70 -10.30 -9.23
C GLU A 254 24.22 -11.21 -8.07
N GLY A 255 23.04 -11.85 -8.19
CA GLY A 255 22.54 -12.84 -7.22
C GLY A 255 21.66 -12.27 -6.10
N PHE A 256 21.14 -11.06 -6.21
CA PHE A 256 20.22 -10.47 -5.25
C PHE A 256 18.80 -11.04 -5.35
N SER A 257 18.13 -11.18 -4.21
CA SER A 257 16.71 -11.55 -4.12
C SER A 257 15.85 -10.30 -4.15
N LEU A 258 15.25 -10.01 -5.31
CA LEU A 258 14.50 -8.76 -5.52
C LEU A 258 13.22 -8.97 -6.33
N THR A 259 12.38 -7.94 -6.31
CA THR A 259 11.24 -7.80 -7.19
C THR A 259 11.18 -6.38 -7.74
N ALA A 260 10.60 -6.22 -8.94
CA ALA A 260 10.42 -4.93 -9.61
C ALA A 260 8.95 -4.50 -9.55
N TYR A 261 8.71 -3.18 -9.43
CA TYR A 261 7.35 -2.62 -9.36
C TYR A 261 7.26 -1.28 -10.08
N HIS A 262 6.49 -1.24 -11.16
CA HIS A 262 6.27 -0.02 -11.95
C HIS A 262 4.99 -0.07 -12.79
N GLY A 263 4.60 1.06 -13.37
CA GLY A 263 3.35 1.21 -14.13
C GLY A 263 3.21 0.34 -15.38
N GLY A 264 4.32 -0.17 -15.94
CA GLY A 264 4.30 -1.07 -17.10
C GLY A 264 3.90 -2.50 -16.81
N LEU A 265 3.91 -2.93 -15.54
CA LEU A 265 3.48 -4.26 -15.12
C LEU A 265 1.95 -4.41 -15.20
N ASP A 266 1.47 -5.60 -15.54
CA ASP A 266 0.07 -5.93 -15.38
C ASP A 266 -0.33 -6.07 -13.89
N GLN A 267 -1.63 -6.19 -13.62
CA GLN A 267 -2.13 -6.22 -12.24
C GLN A 267 -1.65 -7.44 -11.46
N SER A 268 -1.59 -8.61 -12.11
CA SER A 268 -1.14 -9.84 -11.47
C SER A 268 0.33 -9.74 -11.07
N GLN A 269 1.17 -9.21 -11.97
CA GLN A 269 2.59 -8.99 -11.73
C GLN A 269 2.82 -7.99 -10.58
N ARG A 270 1.99 -6.93 -10.48
CA ARG A 270 2.08 -5.96 -9.38
C ARG A 270 1.70 -6.60 -8.05
N GLU A 271 0.60 -7.36 -8.00
CA GLU A 271 0.17 -8.08 -6.80
C GLU A 271 1.23 -9.08 -6.35
N GLU A 272 1.82 -9.81 -7.30
CA GLU A 272 2.93 -10.73 -7.04
C GLU A 272 4.14 -10.03 -6.44
N ALA A 273 4.57 -8.93 -7.06
CA ALA A 273 5.75 -8.19 -6.63
C ALA A 273 5.60 -7.70 -5.18
N ILE A 274 4.46 -7.10 -4.86
CA ILE A 274 4.16 -6.63 -3.50
C ILE A 274 4.04 -7.79 -2.52
N TYR A 275 3.40 -8.89 -2.92
CA TYR A 275 3.27 -10.07 -2.08
C TYR A 275 4.64 -10.65 -1.71
N ARG A 276 5.54 -10.82 -2.69
CA ARG A 276 6.89 -11.36 -2.48
C ARG A 276 7.74 -10.48 -1.57
N PHE A 277 7.63 -9.16 -1.73
CA PHE A 277 8.31 -8.21 -0.85
C PHE A 277 7.73 -8.24 0.58
N ALA A 278 6.41 -8.19 0.70
CA ALA A 278 5.72 -8.15 1.99
C ALA A 278 5.87 -9.43 2.82
N ASN A 279 6.11 -10.59 2.18
CA ASN A 279 6.29 -11.87 2.87
C ASN A 279 7.76 -12.26 3.10
N GLY A 280 8.72 -11.43 2.65
CA GLY A 280 10.15 -11.66 2.81
C GLY A 280 10.76 -12.66 1.81
N SER A 281 10.05 -13.00 0.71
CA SER A 281 10.60 -13.80 -0.40
C SER A 281 11.47 -12.96 -1.34
N ALA A 282 11.31 -11.64 -1.30
CA ALA A 282 12.24 -10.66 -1.84
C ALA A 282 12.52 -9.64 -0.74
N ASN A 283 13.79 -9.37 -0.47
CA ASN A 283 14.18 -8.35 0.51
C ASN A 283 14.42 -6.98 -0.12
N ILE A 284 14.44 -6.89 -1.44
CA ILE A 284 14.64 -5.66 -2.19
C ILE A 284 13.46 -5.46 -3.15
N LEU A 285 12.89 -4.26 -3.12
CA LEU A 285 11.89 -3.78 -4.08
C LEU A 285 12.50 -2.66 -4.90
N ILE A 286 12.62 -2.86 -6.21
CA ILE A 286 13.08 -1.82 -7.14
C ILE A 286 11.83 -1.15 -7.73
N SER A 287 11.63 0.15 -7.52
CA SER A 287 10.36 0.77 -7.89
C SER A 287 10.50 2.19 -8.42
N THR A 288 9.53 2.59 -9.25
CA THR A 288 9.25 4.01 -9.50
C THR A 288 8.48 4.61 -8.31
N ASN A 289 8.19 5.94 -8.35
CA ASN A 289 7.35 6.61 -7.36
C ASN A 289 5.97 5.93 -7.15
N LEU A 290 5.53 5.09 -8.09
CA LEU A 290 4.31 4.28 -7.92
C LEU A 290 4.37 3.39 -6.66
N GLY A 291 5.55 2.86 -6.33
CA GLY A 291 5.78 2.05 -5.12
C GLY A 291 5.85 2.86 -3.81
N SER A 292 5.96 4.19 -3.90
CA SER A 292 5.90 5.06 -2.71
C SER A 292 4.47 5.36 -2.25
N ARG A 293 3.44 4.93 -2.99
CA ARG A 293 2.07 5.42 -2.85
C ARG A 293 1.08 4.28 -2.65
N GLY A 294 0.21 4.40 -1.65
CA GLY A 294 -0.96 3.52 -1.45
C GLY A 294 -0.66 2.03 -1.23
N LEU A 295 0.59 1.61 -1.14
CA LEU A 295 0.95 0.22 -0.92
C LEU A 295 1.05 -0.10 0.57
N ASP A 296 0.39 -1.18 0.99
CA ASP A 296 0.61 -1.76 2.32
C ASP A 296 1.90 -2.60 2.32
N ILE A 297 3.02 -1.88 2.34
CA ILE A 297 4.33 -2.49 2.51
C ILE A 297 4.71 -2.38 3.98
N PRO A 298 4.74 -3.49 4.71
CA PRO A 298 5.04 -3.43 6.13
C PRO A 298 6.51 -3.07 6.38
N ASN A 299 6.75 -2.10 7.27
CA ASN A 299 8.01 -1.81 7.94
C ASN A 299 9.28 -1.94 7.07
N VAL A 300 9.42 -1.08 6.09
CA VAL A 300 10.65 -0.98 5.30
C VAL A 300 11.75 -0.38 6.17
N ARG A 301 12.89 -1.03 6.24
CA ARG A 301 14.03 -0.56 7.04
C ARG A 301 14.83 0.51 6.32
N ASN A 302 15.04 0.32 5.01
CA ASN A 302 15.93 1.14 4.21
C ASN A 302 15.22 1.68 2.99
N ILE A 303 15.37 2.97 2.74
CA ILE A 303 14.98 3.64 1.48
C ILE A 303 16.25 4.06 0.78
N VAL A 304 16.37 3.72 -0.50
CA VAL A 304 17.51 4.11 -1.34
C VAL A 304 17.01 4.96 -2.49
N HIS A 305 17.47 6.18 -2.59
CA HIS A 305 17.26 7.07 -3.72
C HIS A 305 18.38 6.85 -4.73
N TYR A 306 18.17 5.97 -5.71
CA TYR A 306 19.07 5.78 -6.85
C TYR A 306 18.99 6.99 -7.79
N HIS A 307 17.77 7.42 -8.13
CA HIS A 307 17.49 8.75 -8.68
C HIS A 307 16.94 9.66 -7.59
N LEU A 308 17.42 10.88 -7.56
CA LEU A 308 16.91 11.90 -6.65
C LEU A 308 15.40 12.09 -6.87
N PRO A 309 14.63 12.34 -5.81
CA PRO A 309 13.22 12.71 -5.95
C PRO A 309 13.12 14.05 -6.69
N GLU A 310 12.14 14.17 -7.58
CA GLU A 310 11.97 15.36 -8.41
C GLU A 310 11.29 16.50 -7.65
N THR A 311 10.54 16.17 -6.59
CA THR A 311 9.81 17.12 -5.75
C THR A 311 9.94 16.74 -4.28
N GLU A 312 9.76 17.73 -3.38
CA GLU A 312 9.67 17.52 -1.93
C GLU A 312 8.60 16.50 -1.55
N GLU A 313 7.50 16.51 -2.29
CA GLU A 313 6.42 15.58 -2.07
C GLU A 313 6.81 14.13 -2.42
N ASP A 314 7.50 13.91 -3.54
CA ASP A 314 8.04 12.60 -3.87
C ASP A 314 9.01 12.11 -2.80
N TYR A 315 9.84 13.00 -2.26
CA TYR A 315 10.71 12.70 -1.12
C TYR A 315 9.91 12.25 0.10
N THR A 316 8.93 13.02 0.50
CA THR A 316 8.05 12.74 1.65
C THR A 316 7.33 11.41 1.50
N HIS A 317 6.79 11.11 0.31
CA HIS A 317 6.12 9.84 0.05
C HIS A 317 7.07 8.64 0.03
N ARG A 318 8.30 8.79 -0.49
CA ARG A 318 9.32 7.73 -0.45
C ARG A 318 9.76 7.44 0.98
N VAL A 319 10.11 8.47 1.75
CA VAL A 319 10.55 8.34 3.13
C VAL A 319 9.43 7.85 4.04
N GLY A 320 8.20 8.24 3.79
CA GLY A 320 7.01 7.76 4.50
C GLY A 320 6.76 6.24 4.39
N ARG A 321 7.57 5.47 3.65
CA ARG A 321 7.55 4.00 3.65
C ARG A 321 8.39 3.40 4.77
N THR A 322 9.29 4.17 5.38
CA THR A 322 10.09 3.78 6.55
C THR A 322 9.68 4.56 7.79
N ALA A 323 10.24 4.26 8.93
CA ALA A 323 10.06 4.96 10.22
C ALA A 323 8.58 5.16 10.64
N ARG A 324 7.69 4.21 10.31
CA ARG A 324 6.29 4.28 10.74
C ARG A 324 6.18 4.08 12.26
N TRP A 325 5.38 4.96 12.92
CA TRP A 325 5.01 4.93 14.35
C TRP A 325 6.19 5.16 15.29
N ASP A 326 6.80 4.12 15.82
CA ASP A 326 7.85 4.14 16.85
C ASP A 326 9.21 3.59 16.38
N LYS A 327 9.37 3.40 15.05
CA LYS A 327 10.57 2.81 14.47
C LYS A 327 11.45 3.84 13.78
N THR A 328 12.75 3.69 13.92
CA THR A 328 13.75 4.44 13.16
C THR A 328 13.96 3.82 11.79
N GLY A 329 14.02 4.63 10.75
CA GLY A 329 14.34 4.22 9.38
C GLY A 329 15.67 4.82 8.91
N LYS A 330 16.23 4.22 7.86
CA LYS A 330 17.44 4.73 7.22
C LYS A 330 17.12 5.09 5.77
N THR A 331 17.59 6.25 5.36
CA THR A 331 17.48 6.73 3.98
C THR A 331 18.87 6.93 3.41
N TYR A 332 19.08 6.49 2.18
CA TYR A 332 20.35 6.55 1.46
C TYR A 332 20.17 7.30 0.15
N PHE A 333 21.01 8.29 -0.10
CA PHE A 333 21.09 8.99 -1.38
C PHE A 333 22.37 8.58 -2.10
N ILE A 334 22.26 7.96 -3.26
CA ILE A 334 23.42 7.65 -4.09
C ILE A 334 23.68 8.85 -5.00
N LEU A 335 24.77 9.56 -4.74
CA LEU A 335 25.18 10.75 -5.48
C LEU A 335 26.37 10.44 -6.40
N SER A 336 26.27 10.77 -7.67
CA SER A 336 27.40 10.80 -8.60
C SER A 336 28.04 12.19 -8.62
N GLU A 337 29.19 12.31 -9.26
CA GLU A 337 29.88 13.57 -9.43
C GLU A 337 28.96 14.66 -10.03
N GLY A 338 28.86 15.79 -9.36
CA GLY A 338 28.01 16.91 -9.75
C GLY A 338 26.56 16.85 -9.32
N GLU A 339 26.11 15.75 -8.68
CA GLU A 339 24.80 15.70 -8.04
C GLU A 339 24.88 16.22 -6.58
N THR A 340 23.89 17.00 -6.17
CA THR A 340 23.74 17.50 -4.80
C THR A 340 22.39 17.11 -4.25
N LEU A 341 22.29 17.05 -2.93
CA LEU A 341 20.98 16.86 -2.28
C LEU A 341 20.06 18.02 -2.65
N PRO A 342 18.77 17.75 -2.87
CA PRO A 342 17.78 18.81 -3.04
C PRO A 342 17.65 19.67 -1.76
N ASP A 343 17.38 20.96 -1.92
CA ASP A 343 17.29 21.93 -0.83
C ASP A 343 16.20 21.60 0.21
N TYR A 344 15.17 20.85 -0.19
CA TYR A 344 14.11 20.41 0.72
C TYR A 344 14.52 19.19 1.60
N VAL A 345 15.70 18.63 1.43
CA VAL A 345 16.25 17.59 2.31
C VAL A 345 16.99 18.27 3.46
N ASP A 346 16.22 18.86 4.38
CA ASP A 346 16.74 19.53 5.56
C ASP A 346 16.85 18.54 6.73
N ALA A 347 18.02 17.88 6.86
CA ALA A 347 18.33 16.99 7.97
C ALA A 347 19.85 16.77 8.09
N THR A 348 20.28 16.35 9.28
CA THR A 348 21.68 15.95 9.49
C THR A 348 22.02 14.72 8.66
N THR A 349 22.99 14.85 7.78
CA THR A 349 23.46 13.77 6.91
C THR A 349 24.74 13.13 7.46
N CYS A 350 24.94 11.86 7.13
CA CYS A 350 26.18 11.13 7.42
C CYS A 350 26.70 10.53 6.13
N ASP A 351 28.01 10.59 5.88
CA ASP A 351 28.61 9.85 4.78
C ASP A 351 28.61 8.35 5.09
N PHE A 352 28.24 7.56 4.10
CA PHE A 352 28.27 6.10 4.19
C PHE A 352 29.61 5.59 3.68
N GLU A 353 30.35 4.93 4.56
CA GLU A 353 31.62 4.31 4.21
C GLU A 353 31.45 2.82 3.94
N PHE A 354 31.94 2.36 2.81
CA PHE A 354 31.96 0.93 2.48
C PHE A 354 33.06 0.21 3.29
N PRO A 355 32.77 -1.00 3.81
CA PRO A 355 33.81 -1.81 4.44
C PRO A 355 34.85 -2.25 3.40
N GLU A 356 36.10 -2.47 3.85
CA GLU A 356 37.19 -2.97 2.98
C GLU A 356 36.81 -4.26 2.26
N ASN A 357 36.10 -5.17 2.96
CA ASN A 357 35.62 -6.42 2.39
C ASN A 357 34.10 -6.36 2.26
N LEU A 358 33.62 -6.24 1.02
CA LEU A 358 32.19 -6.21 0.74
C LEU A 358 31.55 -7.59 1.01
N PRO A 359 30.41 -7.63 1.71
CA PRO A 359 29.67 -8.88 1.91
C PRO A 359 29.08 -9.36 0.58
N LYS A 360 28.79 -10.65 0.50
CA LYS A 360 28.03 -11.22 -0.61
C LYS A 360 26.55 -10.85 -0.52
N PRO A 361 25.83 -10.79 -1.66
CA PRO A 361 24.39 -10.59 -1.66
C PRO A 361 23.67 -11.55 -0.72
N ALA A 362 22.85 -11.01 0.18
CA ALA A 362 22.05 -11.82 1.09
C ALA A 362 20.88 -12.48 0.34
N LYS A 363 20.63 -13.74 0.65
CA LYS A 363 19.44 -14.45 0.15
C LYS A 363 18.22 -14.13 1.02
N SER A 364 17.04 -14.12 0.41
CA SER A 364 15.79 -14.00 1.14
C SER A 364 15.62 -15.14 2.14
N ARG A 365 15.02 -14.85 3.30
CA ARG A 365 14.72 -15.87 4.32
C ARG A 365 13.58 -16.77 3.94
N MET A 366 12.65 -16.24 3.17
CA MET A 366 11.44 -16.95 2.74
C MET A 366 11.44 -17.17 1.24
N THR A 367 10.64 -18.11 0.79
CA THR A 367 10.30 -18.33 -0.61
C THR A 367 8.79 -18.49 -0.73
N THR A 368 8.18 -17.92 -1.77
CA THR A 368 6.75 -18.05 -2.02
C THR A 368 6.43 -19.32 -2.78
N LEU A 369 5.46 -20.08 -2.26
CA LEU A 369 4.83 -21.19 -2.96
C LEU A 369 3.53 -20.72 -3.60
N TYR A 370 3.34 -21.06 -4.88
CA TYR A 370 2.05 -21.00 -5.55
C TYR A 370 1.30 -22.31 -5.27
N ILE A 371 0.04 -22.20 -4.89
CA ILE A 371 -0.86 -23.31 -4.60
C ILE A 371 -2.10 -23.14 -5.47
N GLY A 372 -2.30 -24.03 -6.47
CA GLY A 372 -3.35 -23.93 -7.48
C GLY A 372 -4.76 -24.25 -6.96
N LYS A 373 -5.11 -23.78 -5.75
CA LYS A 373 -6.43 -23.91 -5.12
C LYS A 373 -6.73 -22.66 -4.28
N GLY A 374 -8.00 -22.20 -4.34
CA GLY A 374 -8.43 -20.97 -3.69
C GLY A 374 -9.81 -21.06 -3.04
N LYS A 375 -10.41 -19.90 -2.81
CA LYS A 375 -11.72 -19.75 -2.14
C LYS A 375 -12.83 -20.51 -2.88
N LYS A 376 -12.83 -20.52 -4.22
CA LYS A 376 -13.81 -21.26 -5.04
C LYS A 376 -13.69 -22.78 -4.89
N ASP A 377 -12.53 -23.27 -4.46
CA ASP A 377 -12.34 -24.67 -4.05
C ASP A 377 -12.66 -24.89 -2.56
N LYS A 378 -13.18 -23.86 -1.87
CA LYS A 378 -13.48 -23.88 -0.42
C LYS A 378 -12.23 -24.06 0.44
N VAL A 379 -11.07 -23.61 -0.05
CA VAL A 379 -9.80 -23.63 0.67
C VAL A 379 -9.65 -22.36 1.48
N SER A 380 -9.27 -22.50 2.74
CA SER A 380 -8.99 -21.41 3.68
C SER A 380 -7.49 -21.32 4.03
N LYS A 381 -7.07 -20.22 4.66
CA LYS A 381 -5.69 -20.11 5.20
C LYS A 381 -5.34 -21.27 6.15
N GLY A 382 -6.29 -21.68 7.00
CA GLY A 382 -6.09 -22.81 7.92
C GLY A 382 -5.89 -24.13 7.21
N ASP A 383 -6.58 -24.38 6.08
CA ASP A 383 -6.39 -25.60 5.29
C ASP A 383 -5.00 -25.66 4.67
N ILE A 384 -4.47 -24.52 4.18
CA ILE A 384 -3.12 -24.42 3.63
C ILE A 384 -2.07 -24.60 4.72
N LEU A 385 -2.24 -23.92 5.86
CA LEU A 385 -1.35 -24.09 7.01
C LEU A 385 -1.30 -25.56 7.45
N GLY A 386 -2.46 -26.19 7.62
CA GLY A 386 -2.57 -27.61 7.97
C GLY A 386 -1.92 -28.53 6.94
N PHE A 387 -2.08 -28.24 5.64
CA PHE A 387 -1.46 -29.00 4.56
C PHE A 387 0.07 -28.88 4.58
N LEU A 388 0.61 -27.68 4.72
CA LEU A 388 2.06 -27.45 4.78
C LEU A 388 2.69 -28.06 6.05
N CYS A 389 1.97 -28.02 7.18
CA CYS A 389 2.45 -28.66 8.41
C CYS A 389 2.36 -30.20 8.34
N LYS A 390 1.20 -30.75 8.01
CA LYS A 390 0.94 -32.20 8.10
C LYS A 390 1.55 -32.97 6.93
N THR A 391 1.36 -32.47 5.70
CA THR A 391 1.84 -33.12 4.47
C THR A 391 3.22 -32.63 4.09
N GLY A 392 3.44 -31.31 4.17
CA GLY A 392 4.72 -30.67 3.85
C GLY A 392 5.81 -30.93 4.89
N GLY A 393 5.43 -31.28 6.13
CA GLY A 393 6.38 -31.54 7.22
C GLY A 393 7.01 -30.28 7.82
N LEU A 394 6.39 -29.10 7.60
CA LEU A 394 6.87 -27.82 8.14
C LEU A 394 6.35 -27.57 9.55
N LYS A 395 7.13 -26.86 10.36
CA LYS A 395 6.68 -26.29 11.63
C LYS A 395 5.98 -24.95 11.35
N GLY A 396 5.04 -24.54 12.20
CA GLY A 396 4.34 -23.27 12.06
C GLY A 396 5.26 -22.06 11.95
N ALA A 397 6.39 -22.06 12.67
CA ALA A 397 7.40 -21.01 12.60
C ALA A 397 8.21 -20.97 11.27
N GLU A 398 8.15 -22.03 10.47
CA GLU A 398 8.78 -22.10 9.14
C GLU A 398 7.82 -21.66 8.01
N ILE A 399 6.57 -21.26 8.37
CA ILE A 399 5.53 -20.80 7.46
C ILE A 399 5.23 -19.33 7.80
N GLY A 400 5.37 -18.47 6.81
CA GLY A 400 5.06 -17.05 6.91
C GLY A 400 3.63 -16.71 6.46
N ARG A 401 3.49 -15.57 5.78
CA ARG A 401 2.21 -15.07 5.29
C ARG A 401 1.55 -16.07 4.32
N ILE A 402 0.26 -16.31 4.51
CA ILE A 402 -0.59 -17.10 3.61
C ILE A 402 -1.73 -16.21 3.13
N ASP A 403 -1.89 -16.08 1.81
CA ASP A 403 -3.01 -15.38 1.20
C ASP A 403 -3.76 -16.29 0.24
N VAL A 404 -5.10 -16.28 0.36
CA VAL A 404 -5.98 -17.16 -0.43
C VAL A 404 -6.83 -16.29 -1.33
N TYR A 405 -6.63 -16.46 -2.64
CA TYR A 405 -7.39 -15.83 -3.70
C TYR A 405 -8.53 -16.74 -4.18
N ASP A 406 -9.28 -16.33 -5.17
CA ASP A 406 -10.43 -17.08 -5.65
C ASP A 406 -10.05 -18.46 -6.19
N TYR A 407 -8.99 -18.55 -6.99
CA TYR A 407 -8.58 -19.79 -7.71
C TYR A 407 -7.25 -20.38 -7.24
N TYR A 408 -6.46 -19.61 -6.50
CA TYR A 408 -5.13 -20.00 -6.03
C TYR A 408 -4.84 -19.39 -4.66
N ALA A 409 -3.72 -19.82 -4.09
CA ALA A 409 -3.19 -19.22 -2.88
C ALA A 409 -1.68 -19.12 -2.94
N TYR A 410 -1.15 -18.19 -2.17
CA TYR A 410 0.28 -18.03 -1.92
C TYR A 410 0.61 -18.36 -0.47
N ALA A 411 1.74 -18.99 -0.26
CA ALA A 411 2.27 -19.24 1.08
C ALA A 411 3.78 -19.01 1.11
N ALA A 412 4.25 -18.21 2.04
CA ALA A 412 5.68 -18.06 2.29
C ALA A 412 6.18 -19.21 3.15
N VAL A 413 7.32 -19.79 2.79
CA VAL A 413 7.98 -20.86 3.55
C VAL A 413 9.47 -20.55 3.71
N ASP A 414 10.08 -21.05 4.78
CA ASP A 414 11.53 -20.91 5.00
C ASP A 414 12.30 -21.45 3.78
N ASN A 415 13.11 -20.59 3.17
CA ASN A 415 13.86 -20.90 1.95
C ASN A 415 14.70 -22.17 2.07
N ARG A 416 15.28 -22.43 3.27
CA ARG A 416 16.07 -23.64 3.55
C ARG A 416 15.24 -24.92 3.49
N LYS A 417 13.91 -24.82 3.56
CA LYS A 417 12.97 -25.94 3.54
C LYS A 417 12.27 -26.12 2.18
N LEU A 418 12.52 -25.23 1.20
CA LEU A 418 11.84 -25.24 -0.08
C LEU A 418 11.84 -26.62 -0.76
N ASN A 419 13.01 -27.16 -1.02
CA ASN A 419 13.14 -28.47 -1.70
C ASN A 419 12.50 -29.61 -0.91
N PHE A 420 12.58 -29.57 0.41
CA PHE A 420 11.98 -30.55 1.29
C PHE A 420 10.44 -30.51 1.18
N VAL A 421 9.84 -29.32 1.31
CA VAL A 421 8.39 -29.18 1.26
C VAL A 421 7.85 -29.52 -0.13
N LEU A 422 8.49 -29.03 -1.22
CA LEU A 422 8.06 -29.34 -2.58
C LEU A 422 8.05 -30.83 -2.86
N LYS A 423 9.06 -31.58 -2.42
CA LYS A 423 9.11 -33.04 -2.55
C LYS A 423 7.94 -33.72 -1.84
N ASN A 424 7.59 -33.26 -0.63
CA ASN A 424 6.55 -33.88 0.19
C ASN A 424 5.12 -33.58 -0.30
N VAL A 425 4.89 -32.39 -0.86
CA VAL A 425 3.55 -31.96 -1.26
C VAL A 425 3.19 -32.27 -2.71
N GLN A 426 4.17 -32.72 -3.51
CA GLN A 426 3.95 -32.96 -4.93
C GLN A 426 2.90 -34.06 -5.17
N GLY A 427 1.85 -33.74 -5.94
CA GLY A 427 0.76 -34.66 -6.24
C GLY A 427 -0.23 -34.92 -5.10
N CYS A 428 -0.02 -34.29 -3.94
CA CYS A 428 -0.89 -34.39 -2.78
C CYS A 428 -2.20 -33.64 -2.97
N LYS A 429 -3.18 -33.92 -2.10
CA LYS A 429 -4.52 -33.35 -2.16
C LYS A 429 -4.74 -32.36 -1.03
N ILE A 430 -5.38 -31.23 -1.34
CA ILE A 430 -5.97 -30.32 -0.35
C ILE A 430 -7.49 -30.52 -0.42
N LYS A 431 -8.14 -30.83 0.69
CA LYS A 431 -9.59 -31.14 0.74
C LYS A 431 -10.04 -32.15 -0.35
N GLY A 432 -9.27 -33.20 -0.55
CA GLY A 432 -9.60 -34.25 -1.49
C GLY A 432 -9.31 -33.92 -2.96
N LYS A 433 -8.91 -32.70 -3.31
CA LYS A 433 -8.59 -32.31 -4.69
C LYS A 433 -7.08 -32.23 -4.89
N ARG A 434 -6.59 -32.87 -5.98
CA ARG A 434 -5.18 -32.74 -6.38
C ARG A 434 -4.83 -31.27 -6.59
N THR A 435 -3.68 -30.87 -6.09
CA THR A 435 -3.25 -29.47 -6.08
C THR A 435 -1.84 -29.36 -6.65
N LYS A 436 -1.66 -28.42 -7.60
CA LYS A 436 -0.34 -28.02 -8.07
C LYS A 436 0.29 -27.15 -7.00
N VAL A 437 1.51 -27.46 -6.60
CA VAL A 437 2.32 -26.63 -5.70
C VAL A 437 3.68 -26.46 -6.35
N GLU A 438 4.09 -25.22 -6.53
CA GLU A 438 5.37 -24.88 -7.16
C GLU A 438 5.96 -23.64 -6.54
N GLU A 439 7.27 -23.47 -6.69
CA GLU A 439 7.94 -22.22 -6.34
C GLU A 439 7.49 -21.12 -7.30
N MET A 440 7.15 -19.97 -6.74
CA MET A 440 6.89 -18.77 -7.50
C MET A 440 8.24 -18.09 -7.82
N ARG A 441 8.58 -18.02 -9.08
CA ARG A 441 9.87 -17.48 -9.57
C ARG A 441 9.77 -16.02 -9.98
#